data_24512d731df5502ab2be3ff92064b315
#
_entry.id   24512d731df5502ab2be3ff92064b315
#
_cell.length_a   1.000
_cell.length_b   1.000
_cell.length_c   1.000
_cell.angle_alpha   90.00
_cell.angle_beta   90.00
_cell.angle_gamma   90.00
#
_symmetry.space_group_name_H-M   'P 1'
#
loop_
_entity.id
_entity.type
_entity.pdbx_description
1 polymer ?
#
loop_
_entity_poly.entity_id
_entity_poly.type
_entity_poly.pdbx_seq_one_letter_code
_entity_poly.pdbx_strand_id
1 'polypeptide(L)'
;MKFGPATPDEAIGGVTVHTLRQGSLVMKKGTPVGPAEAEALKAAGVSQVVVVRLDEGDVSEDEAASDVARAIAGDGVFVERAFTGRANLFAERGGILVVDRAAVDRINNVDEAITFATLTPYKPVVEGEMIATVKLIPFGVEARLRDAAVAAAGQNALRVAPYVVKRVGVVSTVLPGLMPKVIDKTLRVTADRLAPAGAKIVVEKRVPHDETALSRAIGDVLAHDVELVIVFGASAIADRRDVIPSAIVSNGGTIDHFGMPVDPGNLLLLGTASGRPVIGAPGCARSPVENGFDWVLMRMLAGLPVTRADITGFGVGGLLMEIVTRPQPRVAETPTASDSKVAAVVLAAGRSTRMGGPNKMLAELGGKPLVRLVAEQALASKASPVIVVTGHQAGEVEKALKGLNVTFVHNADFASGLASSVKTGIGAVPNDAAGALICLGDMPLIEARLIDRLIGGFSPQRGSLIVVPTCDGRRGNPVLWSKRFFGELMGLSGDIGGRHLIDHHSEAVVEVPVEGNGAFLDIDTPQVLEVVQRAAATASVESPPLRPRQPSDAPG
;
A
#
# COMPACT_ATOMS: atom_id res chain seq x y z
N MET A 1 -2.69 40.77 -28.17
CA MET A 1 -1.78 41.07 -27.04
C MET A 1 -0.39 41.43 -27.57
N LYS A 2 0.19 42.56 -27.15
CA LYS A 2 1.56 42.99 -27.51
C LYS A 2 2.52 42.68 -26.40
N PHE A 3 3.57 41.90 -26.69
CA PHE A 3 4.60 41.48 -25.76
C PHE A 3 5.97 41.97 -26.24
N GLY A 4 6.72 42.67 -25.41
CA GLY A 4 8.06 43.09 -25.79
C GLY A 4 8.66 44.20 -24.92
N PRO A 5 9.89 44.63 -25.24
CA PRO A 5 10.52 45.77 -24.61
C PRO A 5 9.80 47.05 -25.01
N ALA A 6 9.63 47.95 -24.03
CA ALA A 6 9.05 49.25 -24.17
C ALA A 6 9.87 50.29 -23.36
N THR A 7 9.95 51.52 -23.82
CA THR A 7 10.46 52.61 -22.97
C THR A 7 9.50 52.86 -21.82
N PRO A 8 9.92 53.52 -20.71
CA PRO A 8 9.02 53.78 -19.58
C PRO A 8 7.68 54.44 -19.99
N ASP A 9 7.69 55.39 -20.92
CA ASP A 9 6.48 56.07 -21.38
C ASP A 9 5.59 55.15 -22.22
N GLU A 10 6.16 54.34 -23.08
CA GLU A 10 5.44 53.36 -23.88
C GLU A 10 4.93 52.18 -23.03
N ALA A 11 5.49 51.95 -21.87
CA ALA A 11 5.08 50.90 -20.94
C ALA A 11 3.77 51.23 -20.22
N ILE A 12 3.34 52.50 -20.19
CA ILE A 12 2.09 52.92 -19.55
C ILE A 12 0.90 52.13 -20.13
N GLY A 13 0.06 51.60 -19.24
CA GLY A 13 -1.09 50.75 -19.63
C GLY A 13 -0.71 49.28 -19.86
N GLY A 14 0.57 48.94 -19.73
CA GLY A 14 1.06 47.55 -19.76
C GLY A 14 1.26 46.96 -18.37
N VAL A 15 1.62 45.70 -18.34
CA VAL A 15 1.95 44.91 -17.12
C VAL A 15 3.36 44.37 -17.26
N THR A 16 4.18 44.48 -16.21
CA THR A 16 5.58 43.98 -16.22
C THR A 16 5.62 42.45 -16.31
N VAL A 17 6.40 41.93 -17.24
CA VAL A 17 6.55 40.47 -17.46
C VAL A 17 7.51 39.82 -16.49
N HIS A 18 8.53 40.56 -16.04
CA HIS A 18 9.56 40.10 -15.12
C HIS A 18 9.68 41.01 -13.92
N THR A 19 10.17 40.46 -12.80
CA THR A 19 10.57 41.31 -11.67
C THR A 19 11.81 42.08 -12.05
N LEU A 20 11.72 43.43 -12.07
CA LEU A 20 12.81 44.34 -12.30
C LEU A 20 13.41 44.79 -10.95
N ARG A 21 14.73 44.79 -10.87
CA ARG A 21 15.49 45.34 -9.72
C ARG A 21 16.58 46.28 -10.26
N GLN A 22 16.47 47.56 -9.97
CA GLN A 22 17.43 48.57 -10.43
C GLN A 22 17.67 49.60 -9.29
N GLY A 23 18.82 49.56 -8.66
CA GLY A 23 19.10 50.37 -7.48
C GLY A 23 18.11 50.06 -6.34
N SER A 24 17.40 51.09 -5.88
CA SER A 24 16.33 50.95 -4.87
C SER A 24 14.97 50.57 -5.44
N LEU A 25 14.81 50.61 -6.78
CA LEU A 25 13.56 50.27 -7.43
C LEU A 25 13.40 48.73 -7.48
N VAL A 26 12.28 48.25 -6.95
CA VAL A 26 11.83 46.86 -7.11
C VAL A 26 10.43 46.87 -7.67
N MET A 27 10.26 46.46 -8.95
CA MET A 27 8.98 46.31 -9.60
C MET A 27 8.75 44.80 -9.85
N LYS A 28 7.71 44.26 -9.23
CA LYS A 28 7.42 42.79 -9.33
C LYS A 28 6.81 42.43 -10.67
N LYS A 29 6.99 41.20 -11.12
CA LYS A 29 6.20 40.62 -12.22
C LYS A 29 4.70 40.84 -11.96
N GLY A 30 3.95 41.21 -13.00
CA GLY A 30 2.51 41.46 -12.89
C GLY A 30 2.15 42.86 -12.35
N THR A 31 3.14 43.76 -12.16
CA THR A 31 2.85 45.15 -11.76
C THR A 31 2.28 45.93 -12.95
N PRO A 32 1.07 46.51 -12.84
CA PRO A 32 0.57 47.44 -13.82
C PRO A 32 1.48 48.67 -13.88
N VAL A 33 1.82 49.13 -15.06
CA VAL A 33 2.64 50.34 -15.27
C VAL A 33 1.72 51.49 -15.54
N GLY A 34 1.59 52.36 -14.52
CA GLY A 34 0.94 53.65 -14.63
C GLY A 34 1.96 54.78 -14.81
N PRO A 35 1.50 56.05 -14.82
CA PRO A 35 2.41 57.20 -14.89
C PRO A 35 3.44 57.28 -13.78
N ALA A 36 3.08 56.89 -12.56
CA ALA A 36 3.98 56.88 -11.40
C ALA A 36 5.10 55.83 -11.54
N GLU A 37 4.75 54.64 -12.00
CA GLU A 37 5.69 53.54 -12.27
C GLU A 37 6.65 53.92 -13.41
N ALA A 38 6.13 54.57 -14.47
CA ALA A 38 6.96 55.06 -15.58
C ALA A 38 7.98 56.09 -15.13
N GLU A 39 7.61 57.05 -14.26
CA GLU A 39 8.53 58.00 -13.69
C GLU A 39 9.56 57.34 -12.77
N ALA A 40 9.14 56.34 -11.98
CA ALA A 40 10.08 55.59 -11.13
C ALA A 40 11.10 54.77 -11.98
N LEU A 41 10.70 54.24 -13.11
CA LEU A 41 11.60 53.57 -14.06
C LEU A 41 12.61 54.55 -14.66
N LYS A 42 12.17 55.76 -15.07
CA LYS A 42 13.07 56.82 -15.57
C LYS A 42 14.06 57.25 -14.51
N ALA A 43 13.60 57.53 -13.29
CA ALA A 43 14.43 57.96 -12.18
C ALA A 43 15.48 56.91 -11.80
N ALA A 44 15.18 55.61 -11.97
CA ALA A 44 16.12 54.51 -11.76
C ALA A 44 17.06 54.26 -12.96
N GLY A 45 16.97 55.07 -14.06
CA GLY A 45 17.80 54.94 -15.25
C GLY A 45 17.46 53.71 -16.12
N VAL A 46 16.25 53.20 -16.02
CA VAL A 46 15.77 52.07 -16.84
C VAL A 46 15.40 52.60 -18.24
N SER A 47 16.12 52.20 -19.25
CA SER A 47 15.86 52.57 -20.63
C SER A 47 14.72 51.78 -21.30
N GLN A 48 14.59 50.51 -20.94
CA GLN A 48 13.57 49.61 -21.43
C GLN A 48 13.10 48.63 -20.36
N VAL A 49 11.81 48.31 -20.37
CA VAL A 49 11.19 47.27 -19.54
C VAL A 49 10.34 46.38 -20.43
N VAL A 50 10.38 45.05 -20.17
CA VAL A 50 9.51 44.12 -20.90
C VAL A 50 8.11 44.16 -20.31
N VAL A 51 7.13 44.55 -21.11
CA VAL A 51 5.72 44.61 -20.72
C VAL A 51 4.82 43.85 -21.68
N VAL A 52 3.65 43.51 -21.18
CA VAL A 52 2.52 43.03 -21.96
C VAL A 52 1.45 44.12 -21.97
N ARG A 53 0.87 44.38 -23.12
CA ARG A 53 -0.35 45.18 -23.28
C ARG A 53 -1.43 44.36 -24.00
N LEU A 54 -2.63 44.39 -23.45
CA LEU A 54 -3.79 43.80 -24.09
C LEU A 54 -4.21 44.68 -25.26
N ASP A 55 -4.54 44.06 -26.38
CA ASP A 55 -5.14 44.75 -27.52
C ASP A 55 -6.65 44.85 -27.32
N GLU A 56 -7.31 45.66 -28.14
CA GLU A 56 -8.75 45.71 -28.17
C GLU A 56 -9.32 44.35 -28.56
N GLY A 57 -10.20 43.79 -27.71
CA GLY A 57 -10.75 42.45 -27.88
C GLY A 57 -10.00 41.35 -27.13
N ASP A 58 -8.90 41.69 -26.42
CA ASP A 58 -8.26 40.77 -25.46
C ASP A 58 -8.95 40.83 -24.08
N VAL A 59 -8.93 39.71 -23.37
CA VAL A 59 -9.33 39.60 -21.97
C VAL A 59 -8.13 39.24 -21.09
N SER A 60 -8.12 39.73 -19.85
CA SER A 60 -7.04 39.45 -18.92
C SER A 60 -6.99 37.94 -18.52
N GLU A 61 -5.81 37.51 -18.09
CA GLU A 61 -5.61 36.12 -17.62
C GLU A 61 -6.55 35.73 -16.47
N ASP A 62 -6.84 36.67 -15.54
CA ASP A 62 -7.71 36.39 -14.38
C ASP A 62 -9.18 36.32 -14.80
N GLU A 63 -9.61 37.18 -15.70
CA GLU A 63 -10.98 37.20 -16.24
C GLU A 63 -11.25 35.90 -17.02
N ALA A 64 -10.38 35.56 -17.96
CA ALA A 64 -10.52 34.36 -18.76
C ALA A 64 -10.47 33.09 -17.91
N ALA A 65 -9.55 32.99 -16.93
CA ALA A 65 -9.49 31.86 -15.98
C ALA A 65 -10.78 31.71 -15.16
N SER A 66 -11.32 32.84 -14.69
CA SER A 66 -12.56 32.87 -13.92
C SER A 66 -13.78 32.43 -14.76
N ASP A 67 -13.89 32.91 -15.97
CA ASP A 67 -15.04 32.61 -16.87
C ASP A 67 -15.04 31.13 -17.26
N VAL A 68 -13.88 30.59 -17.64
CA VAL A 68 -13.73 29.17 -17.97
C VAL A 68 -14.00 28.31 -16.75
N ALA A 69 -13.44 28.65 -15.57
CA ALA A 69 -13.67 27.87 -14.33
C ALA A 69 -15.15 27.87 -13.92
N ARG A 70 -15.87 28.99 -14.05
CA ARG A 70 -17.31 29.04 -13.76
C ARG A 70 -18.14 28.21 -14.75
N ALA A 71 -17.77 28.19 -16.04
CA ALA A 71 -18.45 27.38 -17.03
C ALA A 71 -18.28 25.85 -16.77
N ILE A 72 -17.15 25.44 -16.19
CA ILE A 72 -16.85 24.07 -15.86
C ILE A 72 -17.58 23.60 -14.60
N ALA A 73 -17.72 24.49 -13.60
CA ALA A 73 -18.21 24.17 -12.28
C ALA A 73 -19.69 23.80 -12.30
N GLY A 74 -20.00 22.60 -11.82
CA GLY A 74 -21.35 22.10 -11.58
C GLY A 74 -21.65 21.95 -10.10
N ASP A 75 -22.65 21.15 -9.77
CA ASP A 75 -23.12 20.94 -8.41
C ASP A 75 -22.00 20.44 -7.48
N GLY A 76 -21.89 21.10 -6.31
CA GLY A 76 -20.89 20.78 -5.27
C GLY A 76 -19.46 21.23 -5.57
N VAL A 77 -19.30 22.21 -6.51
CA VAL A 77 -17.98 22.75 -6.88
C VAL A 77 -17.92 24.24 -6.60
N PHE A 78 -17.02 24.66 -5.75
CA PHE A 78 -16.69 26.06 -5.47
C PHE A 78 -15.55 26.53 -6.37
N VAL A 79 -15.69 27.71 -6.96
CA VAL A 79 -14.66 28.36 -7.77
C VAL A 79 -14.02 29.49 -6.96
N GLU A 80 -12.73 29.34 -6.68
CA GLU A 80 -11.94 30.38 -6.04
C GLU A 80 -11.73 31.58 -6.95
N ARG A 81 -11.58 32.78 -6.37
CA ARG A 81 -11.24 33.98 -7.13
C ARG A 81 -9.95 33.78 -7.91
N ALA A 82 -9.98 34.03 -9.19
CA ALA A 82 -8.80 33.95 -10.02
C ALA A 82 -7.72 34.95 -9.60
N PHE A 83 -6.48 34.49 -9.64
CA PHE A 83 -5.29 35.28 -9.33
C PHE A 83 -4.09 34.81 -10.17
N THR A 84 -3.37 35.73 -10.78
CA THR A 84 -2.23 35.45 -11.68
C THR A 84 -2.55 34.40 -12.76
N GLY A 85 -3.69 34.56 -13.40
CA GLY A 85 -4.17 33.69 -14.48
C GLY A 85 -4.57 32.27 -14.02
N ARG A 86 -4.83 32.05 -12.73
CA ARG A 86 -5.23 30.77 -12.18
C ARG A 86 -6.55 30.89 -11.43
N ALA A 87 -7.48 29.97 -11.71
CA ALA A 87 -8.68 29.75 -10.93
C ALA A 87 -8.69 28.29 -10.44
N ASN A 88 -8.70 28.09 -9.13
CA ASN A 88 -8.79 26.76 -8.52
C ASN A 88 -10.26 26.42 -8.25
N LEU A 89 -10.58 25.14 -8.37
CA LEU A 89 -11.90 24.59 -8.09
C LEU A 89 -11.78 23.61 -6.91
N PHE A 90 -12.69 23.74 -5.95
CA PHE A 90 -12.70 22.96 -4.71
C PHE A 90 -14.03 22.23 -4.55
N ALA A 91 -13.98 21.10 -3.86
CA ALA A 91 -15.19 20.39 -3.45
C ALA A 91 -15.90 21.16 -2.32
N GLU A 92 -17.18 21.48 -2.50
CA GLU A 92 -18.01 22.10 -1.44
C GLU A 92 -18.50 21.10 -0.39
N ARG A 93 -18.35 19.80 -0.68
CA ARG A 93 -18.80 18.69 0.18
C ARG A 93 -18.01 17.43 -0.11
N GLY A 94 -18.01 16.49 0.84
CA GLY A 94 -17.51 15.14 0.61
C GLY A 94 -18.39 14.36 -0.38
N GLY A 95 -17.77 13.58 -1.26
CA GLY A 95 -18.48 12.81 -2.27
C GLY A 95 -17.56 12.20 -3.32
N ILE A 96 -18.11 11.94 -4.49
CA ILE A 96 -17.40 11.39 -5.65
C ILE A 96 -17.26 12.45 -6.73
N LEU A 97 -16.03 12.70 -7.16
CA LEU A 97 -15.74 13.61 -8.24
C LEU A 97 -16.17 13.00 -9.59
N VAL A 98 -17.14 13.63 -10.24
CA VAL A 98 -17.58 13.25 -11.58
C VAL A 98 -17.02 14.25 -12.59
N VAL A 99 -16.29 13.73 -13.57
CA VAL A 99 -15.61 14.52 -14.61
C VAL A 99 -16.11 14.10 -15.98
N ASP A 100 -16.58 15.05 -16.79
CA ASP A 100 -16.76 14.83 -18.22
C ASP A 100 -15.39 14.94 -18.92
N ARG A 101 -14.75 13.79 -19.14
CA ARG A 101 -13.45 13.73 -19.80
C ARG A 101 -13.46 14.37 -21.18
N ALA A 102 -14.53 14.18 -21.93
CA ALA A 102 -14.62 14.76 -23.27
C ALA A 102 -14.67 16.30 -23.22
N ALA A 103 -15.33 16.88 -22.22
CA ALA A 103 -15.31 18.33 -22.00
C ALA A 103 -13.89 18.81 -21.62
N VAL A 104 -13.18 18.11 -20.74
CA VAL A 104 -11.77 18.42 -20.39
C VAL A 104 -10.91 18.45 -21.66
N ASP A 105 -11.01 17.41 -22.48
CA ASP A 105 -10.24 17.30 -23.72
C ASP A 105 -10.63 18.42 -24.72
N ARG A 106 -11.92 18.75 -24.86
CA ARG A 106 -12.37 19.86 -25.74
C ARG A 106 -11.82 21.20 -25.28
N ILE A 107 -11.84 21.50 -23.98
CA ILE A 107 -11.31 22.76 -23.44
C ILE A 107 -9.83 22.89 -23.74
N ASN A 108 -9.04 21.83 -23.43
CA ASN A 108 -7.59 21.82 -23.64
C ASN A 108 -7.18 21.83 -25.12
N ASN A 109 -8.10 21.50 -26.03
CA ASN A 109 -7.88 21.57 -27.47
C ASN A 109 -8.27 22.92 -28.11
N VAL A 110 -8.78 23.89 -27.33
CA VAL A 110 -9.13 25.21 -27.87
C VAL A 110 -7.88 25.99 -28.28
N ASP A 111 -6.93 26.11 -27.36
CA ASP A 111 -5.67 26.81 -27.57
C ASP A 111 -4.68 26.47 -26.46
N GLU A 112 -3.38 26.46 -26.78
CA GLU A 112 -2.31 26.17 -25.80
C GLU A 112 -2.20 27.20 -24.66
N ALA A 113 -2.78 28.38 -24.84
CA ALA A 113 -2.84 29.42 -23.83
C ALA A 113 -3.78 29.06 -22.66
N ILE A 114 -4.72 28.14 -22.85
CA ILE A 114 -5.75 27.78 -21.87
C ILE A 114 -5.53 26.32 -21.44
N THR A 115 -5.28 26.08 -20.15
CA THR A 115 -5.10 24.74 -19.62
C THR A 115 -6.07 24.45 -18.49
N PHE A 116 -6.63 23.25 -18.51
CA PHE A 116 -7.54 22.74 -17.50
C PHE A 116 -7.10 21.36 -17.04
N ALA A 117 -6.84 21.20 -15.75
CA ALA A 117 -6.42 19.94 -15.14
C ALA A 117 -7.34 19.58 -13.97
N THR A 118 -7.63 18.27 -13.83
CA THR A 118 -8.51 17.74 -12.79
C THR A 118 -7.85 16.56 -12.06
N LEU A 119 -8.36 16.21 -10.88
CA LEU A 119 -8.14 14.89 -10.30
C LEU A 119 -8.77 13.82 -11.20
N THR A 120 -8.41 12.55 -10.97
CA THR A 120 -8.97 11.42 -11.73
C THR A 120 -10.48 11.30 -11.53
N PRO A 121 -11.25 10.96 -12.58
CA PRO A 121 -12.69 10.71 -12.46
C PRO A 121 -13.00 9.67 -11.39
N TYR A 122 -14.11 9.87 -10.69
CA TYR A 122 -14.65 9.01 -9.61
C TYR A 122 -13.75 8.89 -8.37
N LYS A 123 -12.76 9.76 -8.20
CA LYS A 123 -12.01 9.85 -6.95
C LYS A 123 -12.93 10.31 -5.82
N PRO A 124 -12.91 9.64 -4.65
CA PRO A 124 -13.49 10.17 -3.43
C PRO A 124 -12.79 11.47 -3.03
N VAL A 125 -13.57 12.51 -2.70
CA VAL A 125 -13.06 13.83 -2.30
C VAL A 125 -13.73 14.25 -1.00
N VAL A 126 -13.04 15.12 -0.25
CA VAL A 126 -13.55 15.72 0.98
C VAL A 126 -13.85 17.21 0.77
N GLU A 127 -14.70 17.78 1.61
CA GLU A 127 -14.98 19.22 1.62
C GLU A 127 -13.67 20.03 1.74
N GLY A 128 -13.52 21.06 0.88
CA GLY A 128 -12.33 21.91 0.82
C GLY A 128 -11.16 21.32 0.03
N GLU A 129 -11.26 20.09 -0.52
CA GLU A 129 -10.20 19.51 -1.36
C GLU A 129 -10.18 20.22 -2.73
N MET A 130 -8.97 20.60 -3.19
CA MET A 130 -8.79 21.12 -4.55
C MET A 130 -8.95 19.99 -5.56
N ILE A 131 -9.94 20.11 -6.45
CA ILE A 131 -10.33 19.07 -7.40
C ILE A 131 -9.93 19.35 -8.83
N ALA A 132 -9.69 20.63 -9.15
CA ALA A 132 -9.28 21.05 -10.49
C ALA A 132 -8.66 22.45 -10.46
N THR A 133 -8.02 22.82 -11.57
CA THR A 133 -7.47 24.17 -11.78
C THR A 133 -7.51 24.54 -13.25
N VAL A 134 -7.93 25.77 -13.53
CA VAL A 134 -7.77 26.43 -14.84
C VAL A 134 -6.56 27.35 -14.75
N LYS A 135 -5.69 27.33 -15.75
CA LYS A 135 -4.52 28.20 -15.83
C LYS A 135 -4.39 28.79 -17.24
N LEU A 136 -4.37 30.09 -17.32
CA LEU A 136 -3.98 30.85 -18.51
C LEU A 136 -2.46 31.02 -18.49
N ILE A 137 -1.80 30.65 -19.58
CA ILE A 137 -0.33 30.73 -19.67
C ILE A 137 0.13 32.17 -19.92
N PRO A 138 -0.43 32.94 -20.88
CA PRO A 138 -0.09 34.34 -21.10
C PRO A 138 -0.89 35.25 -20.15
N PHE A 139 -0.52 36.54 -20.10
CA PHE A 139 -1.21 37.57 -19.31
C PHE A 139 -2.60 37.97 -19.80
N GLY A 140 -2.99 37.49 -20.98
CA GLY A 140 -4.31 37.68 -21.58
C GLY A 140 -4.44 36.84 -22.84
N VAL A 141 -5.65 36.66 -23.28
CA VAL A 141 -6.01 35.92 -24.51
C VAL A 141 -7.08 36.67 -25.28
N GLU A 142 -7.19 36.44 -26.58
CA GLU A 142 -8.31 36.95 -27.36
C GLU A 142 -9.65 36.47 -26.78
N ALA A 143 -10.63 37.35 -26.67
CA ALA A 143 -11.96 37.04 -26.13
C ALA A 143 -12.60 35.82 -26.83
N ARG A 144 -12.38 35.67 -28.16
CA ARG A 144 -12.90 34.52 -28.92
C ARG A 144 -12.38 33.17 -28.41
N LEU A 145 -11.14 33.11 -27.90
CA LEU A 145 -10.56 31.88 -27.33
C LEU A 145 -11.19 31.56 -25.95
N ARG A 146 -11.35 32.57 -25.09
CA ARG A 146 -12.11 32.46 -23.85
C ARG A 146 -13.52 31.96 -24.12
N ASP A 147 -14.25 32.56 -25.08
CA ASP A 147 -15.62 32.19 -25.43
C ASP A 147 -15.70 30.76 -25.98
N ALA A 148 -14.73 30.37 -26.81
CA ALA A 148 -14.62 29.00 -27.30
C ALA A 148 -14.39 27.97 -26.16
N ALA A 149 -13.53 28.29 -25.17
CA ALA A 149 -13.29 27.43 -24.03
C ALA A 149 -14.53 27.31 -23.11
N VAL A 150 -15.23 28.43 -22.88
CA VAL A 150 -16.51 28.43 -22.15
C VAL A 150 -17.57 27.59 -22.88
N ALA A 151 -17.68 27.70 -24.18
CA ALA A 151 -18.60 26.88 -24.99
C ALA A 151 -18.20 25.39 -24.96
N ALA A 152 -16.89 25.09 -25.01
CA ALA A 152 -16.37 23.72 -24.94
C ALA A 152 -16.63 23.03 -23.60
N ALA A 153 -16.76 23.79 -22.51
CA ALA A 153 -17.07 23.26 -21.17
C ALA A 153 -18.44 22.58 -21.11
N GLY A 154 -19.39 23.05 -21.92
CA GLY A 154 -20.76 22.55 -21.88
C GLY A 154 -21.45 22.87 -20.55
N GLN A 155 -22.21 21.91 -20.03
CA GLN A 155 -22.86 22.06 -18.73
C GLN A 155 -22.33 21.02 -17.74
N ASN A 156 -21.93 21.47 -16.53
CA ASN A 156 -21.52 20.60 -15.44
C ASN A 156 -20.36 19.63 -15.80
N ALA A 157 -19.34 20.12 -16.50
CA ALA A 157 -18.18 19.31 -16.86
C ALA A 157 -17.49 18.68 -15.62
N LEU A 158 -17.64 19.31 -14.46
CA LEU A 158 -17.11 18.87 -13.17
C LEU A 158 -18.18 19.02 -12.08
N ARG A 159 -18.47 17.95 -11.32
CA ARG A 159 -19.39 18.00 -10.18
C ARG A 159 -18.97 17.02 -9.08
N VAL A 160 -19.39 17.27 -7.85
CA VAL A 160 -19.21 16.36 -6.71
C VAL A 160 -20.55 15.73 -6.36
N ALA A 161 -20.68 14.43 -6.67
CA ALA A 161 -21.86 13.64 -6.31
C ALA A 161 -21.80 13.29 -4.82
N PRO A 162 -22.78 13.72 -3.99
CA PRO A 162 -22.80 13.42 -2.57
C PRO A 162 -23.08 11.93 -2.33
N TYR A 163 -22.63 11.41 -1.18
CA TYR A 163 -23.02 10.08 -0.76
C TYR A 163 -24.48 10.04 -0.31
N VAL A 164 -25.28 9.21 -0.94
CA VAL A 164 -26.73 9.08 -0.71
C VAL A 164 -27.10 7.78 -0.03
N VAL A 165 -26.37 6.68 -0.24
CA VAL A 165 -26.60 5.39 0.41
C VAL A 165 -26.07 5.43 1.84
N LYS A 166 -26.93 5.14 2.81
CA LYS A 166 -26.61 5.22 4.25
C LYS A 166 -26.78 3.88 4.99
N ARG A 167 -27.56 2.96 4.46
CA ARG A 167 -28.01 1.75 5.14
C ARG A 167 -27.59 0.52 4.36
N VAL A 168 -26.57 -0.18 4.88
CA VAL A 168 -25.94 -1.33 4.21
C VAL A 168 -26.25 -2.61 4.98
N GLY A 169 -26.70 -3.63 4.27
CA GLY A 169 -26.82 -4.99 4.78
C GLY A 169 -25.58 -5.82 4.44
N VAL A 170 -25.14 -6.67 5.35
CA VAL A 170 -24.00 -7.56 5.12
C VAL A 170 -24.39 -9.00 5.38
N VAL A 171 -24.05 -9.88 4.45
CA VAL A 171 -24.16 -11.34 4.64
C VAL A 171 -22.77 -11.95 4.51
N SER A 172 -22.34 -12.72 5.51
CA SER A 172 -21.09 -13.47 5.49
C SER A 172 -21.39 -14.96 5.47
N THR A 173 -20.85 -15.68 4.50
CA THR A 173 -20.92 -17.15 4.53
C THR A 173 -19.73 -17.73 5.27
N VAL A 174 -19.92 -18.85 5.94
CA VAL A 174 -18.93 -19.54 6.76
C VAL A 174 -18.74 -20.99 6.34
N LEU A 175 -17.50 -21.47 6.39
CA LEU A 175 -17.15 -22.89 6.29
C LEU A 175 -16.86 -23.44 7.69
N PRO A 176 -17.02 -24.77 7.92
CA PRO A 176 -16.60 -25.39 9.17
C PRO A 176 -15.14 -25.07 9.51
N GLY A 177 -14.89 -24.64 10.75
CA GLY A 177 -13.56 -24.26 11.22
C GLY A 177 -13.15 -22.79 10.98
N LEU A 178 -13.94 -21.98 10.28
CA LEU A 178 -13.66 -20.56 10.15
C LEU A 178 -13.86 -19.84 11.51
N MET A 179 -12.81 -19.18 11.98
CA MET A 179 -12.86 -18.48 13.27
C MET A 179 -13.71 -17.21 13.18
N PRO A 180 -14.64 -16.97 14.14
CA PRO A 180 -15.51 -15.78 14.15
C PRO A 180 -14.75 -14.45 14.04
N LYS A 181 -13.55 -14.35 14.63
CA LYS A 181 -12.70 -13.15 14.58
C LYS A 181 -12.35 -12.68 13.15
N VAL A 182 -12.34 -13.60 12.17
CA VAL A 182 -12.08 -13.25 10.75
C VAL A 182 -13.24 -12.43 10.18
N ILE A 183 -14.47 -12.82 10.50
CA ILE A 183 -15.68 -12.09 10.09
C ILE A 183 -15.74 -10.75 10.81
N ASP A 184 -15.46 -10.72 12.12
CA ASP A 184 -15.46 -9.48 12.91
C ASP A 184 -14.44 -8.47 12.37
N LYS A 185 -13.25 -8.94 11.95
CA LYS A 185 -12.26 -8.10 11.26
C LYS A 185 -12.81 -7.58 9.93
N THR A 186 -13.44 -8.43 9.12
CA THR A 186 -14.05 -8.05 7.84
C THR A 186 -15.10 -6.96 8.01
N LEU A 187 -15.98 -7.10 9.01
CA LEU A 187 -17.02 -6.11 9.32
C LEU A 187 -16.43 -4.77 9.75
N ARG A 188 -15.38 -4.77 10.56
CA ARG A 188 -14.67 -3.52 10.94
C ARG A 188 -14.08 -2.83 9.72
N VAL A 189 -13.33 -3.56 8.88
CA VAL A 189 -12.76 -3.01 7.63
C VAL A 189 -13.86 -2.49 6.70
N THR A 190 -15.00 -3.17 6.64
CA THR A 190 -16.15 -2.69 5.86
C THR A 190 -16.76 -1.42 6.47
N ALA A 191 -16.91 -1.36 7.78
CA ALA A 191 -17.40 -0.17 8.47
C ALA A 191 -16.48 1.04 8.26
N ASP A 192 -15.15 0.84 8.29
CA ASP A 192 -14.17 1.88 8.00
C ASP A 192 -14.31 2.42 6.56
N ARG A 193 -14.60 1.55 5.57
CA ARG A 193 -14.88 1.95 4.19
C ARG A 193 -16.18 2.74 4.04
N LEU A 194 -17.19 2.42 4.83
CA LEU A 194 -18.49 3.09 4.80
C LEU A 194 -18.47 4.44 5.52
N ALA A 195 -17.58 4.62 6.49
CA ALA A 195 -17.52 5.80 7.36
C ALA A 195 -17.40 7.14 6.60
N PRO A 196 -16.54 7.30 5.56
CA PRO A 196 -16.45 8.55 4.79
C PRO A 196 -17.76 8.95 4.11
N ALA A 197 -18.59 7.97 3.76
CA ALA A 197 -19.92 8.19 3.20
C ALA A 197 -21.01 8.45 4.28
N GLY A 198 -20.68 8.32 5.56
CA GLY A 198 -21.64 8.32 6.66
C GLY A 198 -22.62 7.14 6.61
N ALA A 199 -22.27 6.08 5.86
CA ALA A 199 -23.04 4.85 5.75
C ALA A 199 -22.71 3.90 6.91
N LYS A 200 -23.67 3.02 7.24
CA LYS A 200 -23.52 2.07 8.36
C LYS A 200 -24.06 0.70 7.99
N ILE A 201 -23.45 -0.33 8.54
CA ILE A 201 -24.01 -1.69 8.54
C ILE A 201 -25.19 -1.69 9.51
N VAL A 202 -26.41 -1.86 8.99
CA VAL A 202 -27.63 -1.83 9.79
C VAL A 202 -28.16 -3.24 10.09
N VAL A 203 -27.75 -4.24 9.32
CA VAL A 203 -28.08 -5.65 9.53
C VAL A 203 -26.92 -6.52 9.05
N GLU A 204 -26.60 -7.56 9.83
CA GLU A 204 -25.56 -8.53 9.52
C GLU A 204 -26.08 -9.94 9.75
N LYS A 205 -25.78 -10.87 8.83
CA LYS A 205 -26.12 -12.29 8.91
C LYS A 205 -24.89 -13.15 8.62
N ARG A 206 -24.75 -14.23 9.40
CA ARG A 206 -23.72 -15.25 9.18
C ARG A 206 -24.41 -16.58 8.92
N VAL A 207 -24.10 -17.21 7.79
CA VAL A 207 -24.77 -18.43 7.38
C VAL A 207 -23.76 -19.44 6.79
N PRO A 208 -24.06 -20.73 6.77
CA PRO A 208 -23.25 -21.70 6.05
C PRO A 208 -23.03 -21.29 4.59
N HIS A 209 -21.90 -21.70 4.00
CA HIS A 209 -21.60 -21.48 2.58
C HIS A 209 -22.40 -22.46 1.72
N ASP A 210 -23.68 -22.23 1.64
CA ASP A 210 -24.71 -23.04 0.98
C ASP A 210 -25.72 -22.13 0.30
N GLU A 211 -26.18 -22.49 -0.90
CA GLU A 211 -27.09 -21.66 -1.70
C GLU A 211 -28.40 -21.35 -0.97
N THR A 212 -29.01 -22.38 -0.39
CA THR A 212 -30.33 -22.24 0.30
C THR A 212 -30.23 -21.34 1.52
N ALA A 213 -29.19 -21.56 2.35
CA ALA A 213 -28.95 -20.74 3.54
C ALA A 213 -28.65 -19.30 3.18
N LEU A 214 -27.81 -19.07 2.17
CA LEU A 214 -27.46 -17.73 1.71
C LEU A 214 -28.65 -17.02 1.04
N SER A 215 -29.42 -17.72 0.19
CA SER A 215 -30.63 -17.17 -0.43
C SER A 215 -31.63 -16.67 0.63
N ARG A 216 -31.90 -17.47 1.66
CA ARG A 216 -32.77 -17.07 2.78
C ARG A 216 -32.20 -15.86 3.53
N ALA A 217 -30.89 -15.85 3.80
CA ALA A 217 -30.26 -14.73 4.51
C ALA A 217 -30.28 -13.42 3.69
N ILE A 218 -30.10 -13.48 2.37
CA ILE A 218 -30.25 -12.32 1.48
C ILE A 218 -31.70 -11.82 1.53
N GLY A 219 -32.70 -12.71 1.45
CA GLY A 219 -34.13 -12.34 1.58
C GLY A 219 -34.42 -11.67 2.91
N ASP A 220 -33.92 -12.23 4.02
CA ASP A 220 -34.05 -11.65 5.36
C ASP A 220 -33.45 -10.23 5.42
N VAL A 221 -32.24 -10.05 4.88
CA VAL A 221 -31.55 -8.73 4.87
C VAL A 221 -32.33 -7.72 4.03
N LEU A 222 -32.85 -8.15 2.87
CA LEU A 222 -33.65 -7.31 1.98
C LEU A 222 -35.02 -6.92 2.59
N ALA A 223 -35.53 -7.70 3.53
CA ALA A 223 -36.74 -7.35 4.29
C ALA A 223 -36.52 -6.18 5.29
N HIS A 224 -35.26 -5.86 5.61
CA HIS A 224 -34.92 -4.67 6.34
C HIS A 224 -34.82 -3.47 5.40
N ASP A 225 -34.86 -2.25 5.97
CA ASP A 225 -34.69 -1.03 5.17
C ASP A 225 -33.21 -0.82 4.81
N VAL A 226 -32.68 -1.65 3.89
CA VAL A 226 -31.32 -1.56 3.35
C VAL A 226 -31.34 -1.00 1.94
N GLU A 227 -30.30 -0.24 1.59
CA GLU A 227 -30.15 0.40 0.26
C GLU A 227 -29.10 -0.32 -0.59
N LEU A 228 -28.21 -1.09 0.04
CA LEU A 228 -27.14 -1.87 -0.57
C LEU A 228 -26.92 -3.13 0.25
N VAL A 229 -26.66 -4.26 -0.42
CA VAL A 229 -26.28 -5.52 0.24
C VAL A 229 -24.86 -5.90 -0.21
N ILE A 230 -23.99 -6.26 0.77
CA ILE A 230 -22.65 -6.79 0.51
C ILE A 230 -22.60 -8.23 1.00
N VAL A 231 -22.18 -9.15 0.12
CA VAL A 231 -22.05 -10.58 0.43
C VAL A 231 -20.56 -10.95 0.44
N PHE A 232 -20.06 -11.44 1.57
CA PHE A 232 -18.72 -11.99 1.73
C PHE A 232 -18.76 -13.52 1.66
N GLY A 233 -18.26 -14.09 0.58
CA GLY A 233 -18.15 -15.55 0.42
C GLY A 233 -17.04 -16.15 1.28
N ALA A 234 -17.25 -17.34 1.84
CA ALA A 234 -16.19 -18.10 2.50
C ALA A 234 -15.17 -18.67 1.48
N SER A 235 -15.55 -18.76 0.21
CA SER A 235 -14.68 -19.02 -0.93
C SER A 235 -14.81 -17.91 -1.98
N ALA A 236 -13.83 -17.84 -2.89
CA ALA A 236 -13.88 -16.97 -4.04
C ALA A 236 -15.00 -17.40 -5.00
N ILE A 237 -15.67 -16.45 -5.64
CA ILE A 237 -16.66 -16.72 -6.69
C ILE A 237 -15.88 -17.10 -7.95
N ALA A 238 -16.09 -18.32 -8.45
CA ALA A 238 -15.38 -18.84 -9.62
C ALA A 238 -16.25 -18.93 -10.88
N ASP A 239 -17.58 -19.01 -10.72
CA ASP A 239 -18.54 -19.17 -11.83
C ASP A 239 -19.89 -18.52 -11.48
N ARG A 240 -20.69 -18.21 -12.51
CA ARG A 240 -22.07 -17.69 -12.32
C ARG A 240 -23.04 -18.69 -11.67
N ARG A 241 -22.67 -19.96 -11.57
CA ARG A 241 -23.43 -21.03 -10.90
C ARG A 241 -22.93 -21.30 -9.48
N ASP A 242 -21.99 -20.52 -9.00
CA ASP A 242 -21.47 -20.62 -7.63
C ASP A 242 -22.53 -20.17 -6.60
N VAL A 243 -22.29 -20.42 -5.34
CA VAL A 243 -23.22 -20.21 -4.22
C VAL A 243 -23.78 -18.79 -4.17
N ILE A 244 -22.93 -17.76 -4.34
CA ILE A 244 -23.38 -16.37 -4.24
C ILE A 244 -24.26 -15.95 -5.42
N PRO A 245 -23.83 -16.09 -6.69
CA PRO A 245 -24.69 -15.73 -7.80
C PRO A 245 -25.97 -16.56 -7.85
N SER A 246 -25.93 -17.87 -7.55
CA SER A 246 -27.13 -18.70 -7.47
C SER A 246 -28.11 -18.21 -6.39
N ALA A 247 -27.63 -17.87 -5.21
CA ALA A 247 -28.47 -17.35 -4.13
C ALA A 247 -29.13 -16.00 -4.48
N ILE A 248 -28.44 -15.12 -5.21
CA ILE A 248 -29.02 -13.86 -5.70
C ILE A 248 -30.15 -14.14 -6.70
N VAL A 249 -29.92 -15.03 -7.65
CA VAL A 249 -30.93 -15.41 -8.66
C VAL A 249 -32.13 -16.10 -8.02
N SER A 250 -31.92 -16.96 -7.01
CA SER A 250 -32.98 -17.62 -6.26
C SER A 250 -33.87 -16.64 -5.47
N ASN A 251 -33.41 -15.42 -5.21
CA ASN A 251 -34.22 -14.31 -4.67
C ASN A 251 -34.88 -13.45 -5.76
N GLY A 252 -35.02 -13.94 -6.98
CA GLY A 252 -35.57 -13.19 -8.10
C GLY A 252 -34.65 -12.07 -8.60
N GLY A 253 -33.38 -12.11 -8.23
CA GLY A 253 -32.36 -11.14 -8.62
C GLY A 253 -31.72 -11.45 -9.97
N THR A 254 -30.88 -10.51 -10.43
CA THR A 254 -30.07 -10.63 -11.66
C THR A 254 -28.60 -10.46 -11.35
N ILE A 255 -27.75 -11.08 -12.17
CA ILE A 255 -26.30 -10.86 -12.14
C ILE A 255 -25.94 -9.96 -13.31
N ASP A 256 -25.67 -8.71 -12.97
CA ASP A 256 -25.37 -7.66 -13.96
C ASP A 256 -23.95 -7.80 -14.50
N HIS A 257 -22.98 -8.11 -13.62
CA HIS A 257 -21.58 -8.30 -14.02
C HIS A 257 -20.85 -9.26 -13.07
N PHE A 258 -19.90 -10.03 -13.62
CA PHE A 258 -19.01 -10.89 -12.88
C PHE A 258 -17.57 -10.73 -13.37
N GLY A 259 -16.67 -10.52 -12.45
CA GLY A 259 -15.26 -10.23 -12.70
C GLY A 259 -15.00 -8.76 -13.05
N MET A 260 -13.78 -8.31 -12.82
CA MET A 260 -13.33 -6.96 -13.22
C MET A 260 -11.83 -6.97 -13.53
N PRO A 261 -11.37 -6.14 -14.48
CA PRO A 261 -9.96 -6.07 -14.85
C PRO A 261 -9.18 -5.16 -13.88
N VAL A 262 -9.34 -5.36 -12.57
CA VAL A 262 -8.61 -4.65 -11.51
C VAL A 262 -8.01 -5.67 -10.56
N ASP A 263 -6.74 -5.53 -10.24
CA ASP A 263 -6.01 -6.46 -9.42
C ASP A 263 -5.19 -5.72 -8.35
N PRO A 264 -5.49 -5.90 -7.05
CA PRO A 264 -6.55 -6.77 -6.48
C PRO A 264 -7.97 -6.27 -6.75
N GLY A 265 -8.93 -7.22 -6.89
CA GLY A 265 -10.35 -6.90 -7.11
C GLY A 265 -11.08 -7.80 -8.12
N ASN A 266 -10.36 -8.66 -8.85
CA ASN A 266 -10.85 -9.37 -10.04
C ASN A 266 -12.17 -10.13 -9.86
N LEU A 267 -12.42 -10.74 -8.69
CA LEU A 267 -13.55 -11.63 -8.44
C LEU A 267 -14.76 -10.88 -7.84
N LEU A 268 -14.92 -9.62 -8.21
CA LEU A 268 -16.11 -8.85 -7.86
C LEU A 268 -17.33 -9.38 -8.63
N LEU A 269 -18.48 -9.39 -7.97
CA LEU A 269 -19.77 -9.65 -8.59
C LEU A 269 -20.72 -8.49 -8.32
N LEU A 270 -21.42 -8.03 -9.34
CA LEU A 270 -22.53 -7.09 -9.23
C LEU A 270 -23.81 -7.75 -9.67
N GLY A 271 -24.86 -7.48 -8.92
CA GLY A 271 -26.21 -7.90 -9.24
C GLY A 271 -27.25 -7.06 -8.53
N THR A 272 -28.49 -7.40 -8.74
CA THR A 272 -29.63 -6.76 -8.08
C THR A 272 -30.55 -7.85 -7.51
N ALA A 273 -31.18 -7.58 -6.38
CA ALA A 273 -32.23 -8.41 -5.82
C ALA A 273 -33.30 -7.51 -5.18
N SER A 274 -34.57 -7.76 -5.48
CA SER A 274 -35.70 -6.93 -5.02
C SER A 274 -35.51 -5.43 -5.27
N GLY A 275 -34.91 -5.07 -6.42
CA GLY A 275 -34.61 -3.67 -6.79
C GLY A 275 -33.47 -3.01 -6.00
N ARG A 276 -32.75 -3.76 -5.17
CA ARG A 276 -31.59 -3.26 -4.41
C ARG A 276 -30.29 -3.83 -5.01
N PRO A 277 -29.23 -3.02 -5.10
CA PRO A 277 -27.93 -3.50 -5.56
C PRO A 277 -27.33 -4.50 -4.56
N VAL A 278 -26.68 -5.53 -5.10
CA VAL A 278 -25.97 -6.57 -4.34
C VAL A 278 -24.56 -6.69 -4.87
N ILE A 279 -23.57 -6.58 -3.98
CA ILE A 279 -22.15 -6.77 -4.31
C ILE A 279 -21.69 -8.10 -3.71
N GLY A 280 -21.23 -9.03 -4.56
CA GLY A 280 -20.40 -10.16 -4.14
C GLY A 280 -18.95 -9.67 -4.00
N ALA A 281 -18.48 -9.52 -2.74
CA ALA A 281 -17.18 -8.94 -2.46
C ALA A 281 -16.05 -9.94 -2.75
N PRO A 282 -14.98 -9.53 -3.45
CA PRO A 282 -13.79 -10.36 -3.66
C PRO A 282 -13.04 -10.59 -2.34
N GLY A 283 -12.19 -11.61 -2.27
CA GLY A 283 -11.44 -11.94 -1.07
C GLY A 283 -10.59 -10.78 -0.54
N CYS A 284 -10.01 -9.98 -1.43
CA CYS A 284 -9.19 -8.80 -1.09
C CYS A 284 -9.99 -7.66 -0.42
N ALA A 285 -11.32 -7.63 -0.53
CA ALA A 285 -12.16 -6.67 0.18
C ALA A 285 -12.10 -6.80 1.71
N ARG A 286 -11.52 -7.90 2.23
CA ARG A 286 -11.23 -8.12 3.65
C ARG A 286 -9.97 -7.40 4.14
N SER A 287 -9.11 -6.96 3.22
CA SER A 287 -7.92 -6.14 3.51
C SER A 287 -8.30 -4.67 3.65
N PRO A 288 -7.66 -3.88 4.53
CA PRO A 288 -7.85 -2.44 4.59
C PRO A 288 -7.20 -1.70 3.40
N VAL A 289 -6.37 -2.37 2.60
CA VAL A 289 -5.68 -1.76 1.44
C VAL A 289 -6.68 -1.53 0.31
N GLU A 290 -6.54 -0.41 -0.39
CA GLU A 290 -7.35 -0.06 -1.55
C GLU A 290 -7.27 -1.14 -2.64
N ASN A 291 -8.41 -1.46 -3.22
CA ASN A 291 -8.56 -2.45 -4.29
C ASN A 291 -9.79 -2.13 -5.16
N GLY A 292 -10.01 -2.89 -6.23
CA GLY A 292 -11.12 -2.63 -7.15
C GLY A 292 -12.51 -2.61 -6.52
N PHE A 293 -12.72 -3.31 -5.41
CA PHE A 293 -13.98 -3.26 -4.67
C PHE A 293 -14.26 -1.84 -4.15
N ASP A 294 -13.24 -1.10 -3.71
CA ASP A 294 -13.38 0.27 -3.20
C ASP A 294 -13.89 1.20 -4.30
N TRP A 295 -13.40 1.08 -5.53
CA TRP A 295 -13.83 1.91 -6.65
C TRP A 295 -15.31 1.76 -6.96
N VAL A 296 -15.80 0.51 -6.92
CA VAL A 296 -17.21 0.20 -7.15
C VAL A 296 -18.07 0.64 -5.96
N LEU A 297 -17.65 0.29 -4.74
CA LEU A 297 -18.39 0.63 -3.52
C LEU A 297 -18.62 2.13 -3.38
N MET A 298 -17.57 2.95 -3.55
CA MET A 298 -17.66 4.39 -3.39
C MET A 298 -18.63 5.03 -4.41
N ARG A 299 -18.61 4.56 -5.68
CA ARG A 299 -19.56 5.02 -6.69
C ARG A 299 -21.00 4.64 -6.33
N MET A 300 -21.22 3.41 -5.84
CA MET A 300 -22.55 2.95 -5.44
C MET A 300 -23.07 3.72 -4.22
N LEU A 301 -22.19 4.03 -3.26
CA LEU A 301 -22.55 4.86 -2.09
C LEU A 301 -22.99 6.27 -2.49
N ALA A 302 -22.46 6.80 -3.60
CA ALA A 302 -22.90 8.09 -4.17
C ALA A 302 -24.13 7.96 -5.08
N GLY A 303 -24.75 6.78 -5.19
CA GLY A 303 -25.90 6.54 -6.06
C GLY A 303 -25.56 6.63 -7.56
N LEU A 304 -24.26 6.57 -7.90
CA LEU A 304 -23.83 6.60 -9.30
C LEU A 304 -23.94 5.20 -9.92
N PRO A 305 -24.44 5.08 -11.15
CA PRO A 305 -24.52 3.80 -11.84
C PRO A 305 -23.12 3.23 -12.05
N VAL A 306 -23.00 1.91 -11.89
CA VAL A 306 -21.81 1.14 -12.25
C VAL A 306 -22.22 0.13 -13.29
N THR A 307 -21.97 0.44 -14.54
CA THR A 307 -22.36 -0.40 -15.68
C THR A 307 -21.24 -1.38 -16.03
N ARG A 308 -21.57 -2.37 -16.89
CA ARG A 308 -20.57 -3.26 -17.48
C ARG A 308 -19.47 -2.49 -18.20
N ALA A 309 -19.82 -1.40 -18.92
CA ALA A 309 -18.85 -0.59 -19.64
C ALA A 309 -17.88 0.11 -18.67
N ASP A 310 -18.38 0.61 -17.53
CA ASP A 310 -17.54 1.19 -16.50
C ASP A 310 -16.52 0.17 -15.96
N ILE A 311 -16.99 -1.04 -15.61
CA ILE A 311 -16.13 -2.10 -15.06
C ILE A 311 -15.07 -2.52 -16.08
N THR A 312 -15.47 -2.78 -17.34
CA THR A 312 -14.51 -3.19 -18.37
C THR A 312 -13.52 -2.08 -18.72
N GLY A 313 -13.91 -0.81 -18.51
CA GLY A 313 -13.05 0.37 -18.68
C GLY A 313 -11.97 0.56 -17.62
N PHE A 314 -12.02 -0.16 -16.49
CA PHE A 314 -11.00 -0.07 -15.44
C PHE A 314 -9.66 -0.73 -15.79
N GLY A 315 -9.55 -1.43 -16.92
CA GLY A 315 -8.35 -2.19 -17.28
C GLY A 315 -7.06 -1.37 -17.32
N VAL A 316 -7.12 -0.16 -17.90
CA VAL A 316 -5.97 0.77 -17.87
C VAL A 316 -5.89 1.43 -16.50
N GLY A 317 -4.79 1.18 -15.76
CA GLY A 317 -4.62 1.60 -14.37
C GLY A 317 -5.20 0.62 -13.35
N GLY A 318 -5.80 -0.50 -13.80
CA GLY A 318 -6.39 -1.52 -12.92
C GLY A 318 -5.40 -2.43 -12.22
N LEU A 319 -4.11 -2.41 -12.57
CA LEU A 319 -3.07 -3.10 -11.82
C LEU A 319 -2.59 -2.18 -10.69
N LEU A 320 -3.21 -2.30 -9.50
CA LEU A 320 -2.99 -1.39 -8.37
C LEU A 320 -1.70 -1.68 -7.62
N MET A 321 -1.28 -2.93 -7.59
CA MET A 321 -0.03 -3.35 -6.96
C MET A 321 0.49 -4.63 -7.60
N GLU A 322 1.79 -4.87 -7.50
CA GLU A 322 2.33 -6.18 -7.82
C GLU A 322 1.82 -7.18 -6.79
N ILE A 323 1.10 -8.21 -7.24
CA ILE A 323 0.74 -9.34 -6.37
C ILE A 323 1.98 -10.20 -6.21
N VAL A 324 2.62 -10.05 -5.06
CA VAL A 324 3.89 -10.70 -4.72
C VAL A 324 3.79 -12.23 -4.80
N THR A 325 2.60 -12.79 -4.54
CA THR A 325 2.31 -14.23 -4.64
C THR A 325 2.05 -14.73 -6.05
N ARG A 326 1.84 -13.83 -7.05
CA ARG A 326 1.56 -14.26 -8.42
C ARG A 326 2.75 -15.04 -8.98
N PRO A 327 2.54 -16.27 -9.52
CA PRO A 327 3.60 -17.01 -10.19
C PRO A 327 4.19 -16.16 -11.32
N GLN A 328 5.51 -16.10 -11.39
CA GLN A 328 6.19 -15.47 -12.54
C GLN A 328 5.77 -16.20 -13.83
N PRO A 329 5.63 -15.48 -14.98
CA PRO A 329 5.38 -16.13 -16.26
C PRO A 329 6.40 -17.25 -16.46
N ARG A 330 5.97 -18.40 -16.96
CA ARG A 330 6.77 -19.61 -17.13
C ARG A 330 8.14 -19.29 -17.72
N VAL A 331 9.16 -19.22 -16.90
CA VAL A 331 10.53 -19.43 -17.30
C VAL A 331 10.64 -20.93 -17.53
N ALA A 332 11.17 -21.33 -18.70
CA ALA A 332 11.35 -22.71 -19.05
C ALA A 332 12.04 -23.48 -17.92
N GLU A 333 11.50 -24.65 -17.65
CA GLU A 333 11.96 -25.68 -16.72
C GLU A 333 12.50 -25.24 -15.35
N THR A 334 11.70 -25.52 -14.37
CA THR A 334 11.82 -25.23 -12.94
C THR A 334 12.97 -26.04 -12.34
N PRO A 335 13.91 -25.40 -11.64
CA PRO A 335 14.65 -26.11 -10.61
C PRO A 335 13.67 -26.64 -9.58
N THR A 336 13.77 -27.91 -9.24
CA THR A 336 13.04 -28.52 -8.13
C THR A 336 13.30 -27.71 -6.85
N ALA A 337 12.35 -27.67 -5.91
CA ALA A 337 12.34 -26.86 -4.68
C ALA A 337 13.65 -26.96 -3.82
N SER A 338 14.63 -27.79 -4.21
CA SER A 338 15.91 -27.97 -3.54
C SER A 338 17.03 -27.01 -3.97
N ASP A 339 16.86 -26.23 -5.05
CA ASP A 339 17.96 -25.42 -5.61
C ASP A 339 17.87 -23.90 -5.35
N SER A 340 16.87 -23.43 -4.60
CA SER A 340 16.78 -22.00 -4.23
C SER A 340 17.79 -21.70 -3.13
N LYS A 341 18.91 -21.03 -3.46
CA LYS A 341 19.89 -20.57 -2.47
C LYS A 341 19.22 -19.61 -1.47
N VAL A 342 19.30 -19.91 -0.20
CA VAL A 342 18.80 -19.07 0.90
C VAL A 342 19.96 -18.71 1.80
N ALA A 343 20.21 -17.41 1.98
CA ALA A 343 21.21 -16.94 2.94
C ALA A 343 20.64 -16.96 4.38
N ALA A 344 21.46 -17.20 5.38
CA ALA A 344 21.11 -16.94 6.77
C ALA A 344 21.71 -15.62 7.23
N VAL A 345 20.90 -14.74 7.82
CA VAL A 345 21.32 -13.47 8.40
C VAL A 345 21.12 -13.55 9.90
N VAL A 346 22.21 -13.63 10.66
CA VAL A 346 22.21 -13.68 12.13
C VAL A 346 22.39 -12.27 12.67
N LEU A 347 21.35 -11.74 13.35
CA LEU A 347 21.38 -10.40 13.93
C LEU A 347 22.05 -10.44 15.32
N ALA A 348 23.23 -9.82 15.44
CA ALA A 348 24.05 -9.78 16.64
C ALA A 348 24.52 -8.36 17.03
N ALA A 349 23.84 -7.32 16.55
CA ALA A 349 24.25 -5.93 16.71
C ALA A 349 23.68 -5.23 17.97
N GLY A 350 22.77 -5.88 18.73
CA GLY A 350 21.98 -5.27 19.80
C GLY A 350 22.78 -4.83 21.03
N ARG A 351 22.29 -3.76 21.72
CA ARG A 351 22.92 -3.16 22.91
C ARG A 351 22.72 -3.94 24.21
N SER A 352 21.84 -4.92 24.24
CA SER A 352 21.55 -5.78 25.42
C SER A 352 21.17 -5.00 26.70
N THR A 353 20.46 -3.88 26.58
CA THR A 353 20.18 -2.94 27.68
C THR A 353 19.41 -3.58 28.86
N ARG A 354 18.64 -4.65 28.63
CA ARG A 354 17.86 -5.37 29.65
C ARG A 354 18.67 -6.38 30.46
N MET A 355 19.90 -6.71 30.03
CA MET A 355 20.78 -7.67 30.73
C MET A 355 21.55 -7.06 31.92
N GLY A 356 21.51 -5.74 32.09
CA GLY A 356 22.11 -5.04 33.22
C GLY A 356 23.65 -5.04 33.26
N GLY A 357 24.33 -5.41 32.16
CA GLY A 357 25.80 -5.46 32.12
C GLY A 357 26.37 -6.04 30.83
N PRO A 358 26.79 -7.33 30.79
CA PRO A 358 27.47 -7.91 29.64
C PRO A 358 26.54 -8.06 28.43
N ASN A 359 27.14 -8.01 27.21
CA ASN A 359 26.42 -8.23 25.96
C ASN A 359 25.76 -9.62 25.95
N LYS A 360 24.42 -9.66 25.76
CA LYS A 360 23.67 -10.92 25.78
C LYS A 360 24.14 -11.93 24.71
N MET A 361 24.68 -11.46 23.59
CA MET A 361 25.23 -12.30 22.52
C MET A 361 26.42 -13.13 22.98
N LEU A 362 27.14 -12.65 24.02
CA LEU A 362 28.31 -13.26 24.60
C LEU A 362 27.99 -14.08 25.86
N ALA A 363 26.73 -14.00 26.35
CA ALA A 363 26.29 -14.85 27.46
C ALA A 363 26.40 -16.34 27.09
N GLU A 364 26.79 -17.18 28.02
CA GLU A 364 27.09 -18.57 27.71
C GLU A 364 25.94 -19.53 28.09
N LEU A 365 25.65 -20.45 27.18
CA LEU A 365 24.80 -21.60 27.42
C LEU A 365 25.59 -22.87 27.07
N GLY A 366 25.77 -23.73 28.07
CA GLY A 366 26.60 -24.94 27.91
C GLY A 366 28.07 -24.66 27.55
N GLY A 367 28.65 -23.54 28.05
CA GLY A 367 30.04 -23.14 27.80
C GLY A 367 30.29 -22.51 26.42
N LYS A 368 29.24 -22.18 25.67
CA LYS A 368 29.34 -21.50 24.37
C LYS A 368 28.52 -20.20 24.37
N PRO A 369 29.04 -19.11 23.79
CA PRO A 369 28.29 -17.88 23.59
C PRO A 369 26.98 -18.09 22.79
N LEU A 370 25.89 -17.41 23.16
CA LEU A 370 24.58 -17.57 22.50
C LEU A 370 24.67 -17.37 20.98
N VAL A 371 25.34 -16.29 20.53
CA VAL A 371 25.52 -16.00 19.10
C VAL A 371 26.26 -17.11 18.38
N ARG A 372 27.22 -17.78 19.05
CA ARG A 372 27.94 -18.91 18.46
C ARG A 372 27.04 -20.12 18.25
N LEU A 373 26.17 -20.41 19.19
CA LEU A 373 25.21 -21.51 19.07
C LEU A 373 24.29 -21.28 17.86
N VAL A 374 23.75 -20.08 17.70
CA VAL A 374 22.90 -19.75 16.56
C VAL A 374 23.65 -19.84 15.23
N ALA A 375 24.88 -19.31 15.17
CA ALA A 375 25.71 -19.37 13.96
C ALA A 375 26.10 -20.80 13.57
N GLU A 376 26.43 -21.65 14.56
CA GLU A 376 26.73 -23.08 14.35
C GLU A 376 25.50 -23.81 13.76
N GLN A 377 24.29 -23.55 14.26
CA GLN A 377 23.05 -24.14 13.72
C GLN A 377 22.74 -23.66 12.32
N ALA A 378 22.95 -22.36 12.03
CA ALA A 378 22.80 -21.83 10.69
C ALA A 378 23.79 -22.47 9.69
N LEU A 379 25.06 -22.65 10.10
CA LEU A 379 26.08 -23.31 9.28
C LEU A 379 25.82 -24.81 9.10
N ALA A 380 25.17 -25.47 10.06
CA ALA A 380 24.81 -26.90 9.97
C ALA A 380 23.56 -27.14 9.11
N SER A 381 22.86 -26.09 8.69
CA SER A 381 21.65 -26.15 7.87
C SER A 381 21.98 -26.02 6.37
N LYS A 382 20.93 -26.06 5.53
CA LYS A 382 21.02 -25.81 4.08
C LYS A 382 21.17 -24.33 3.74
N ALA A 383 21.15 -23.41 4.70
CA ALA A 383 21.30 -21.97 4.45
C ALA A 383 22.74 -21.62 4.10
N SER A 384 22.95 -20.89 3.00
CA SER A 384 24.29 -20.46 2.55
C SER A 384 24.18 -19.20 1.67
N PRO A 385 25.03 -18.18 1.90
CA PRO A 385 26.01 -18.03 2.98
C PRO A 385 25.37 -17.71 4.35
N VAL A 386 26.17 -17.79 5.40
CA VAL A 386 25.81 -17.33 6.74
C VAL A 386 26.46 -15.97 6.97
N ILE A 387 25.63 -14.93 7.17
CA ILE A 387 26.02 -13.54 7.36
C ILE A 387 25.71 -13.16 8.81
N VAL A 388 26.68 -12.60 9.53
CA VAL A 388 26.50 -12.12 10.90
C VAL A 388 26.58 -10.60 10.92
N VAL A 389 25.49 -9.97 11.37
CA VAL A 389 25.42 -8.52 11.52
C VAL A 389 25.94 -8.14 12.90
N THR A 390 27.10 -7.49 12.95
CA THR A 390 27.72 -6.97 14.19
C THR A 390 27.39 -5.49 14.40
N GLY A 391 27.55 -5.00 15.63
CA GLY A 391 27.30 -3.59 15.98
C GLY A 391 27.92 -3.28 17.34
N HIS A 392 27.10 -3.29 18.42
CA HIS A 392 27.65 -3.08 19.77
C HIS A 392 28.65 -4.19 20.13
N GLN A 393 29.87 -3.78 20.55
CA GLN A 393 30.97 -4.70 20.88
C GLN A 393 31.32 -5.69 19.75
N ALA A 394 31.33 -5.21 18.50
CA ALA A 394 31.57 -6.03 17.32
C ALA A 394 32.81 -6.93 17.44
N GLY A 395 33.95 -6.41 17.90
CA GLY A 395 35.18 -7.18 18.06
C GLY A 395 35.07 -8.38 19.01
N GLU A 396 34.29 -8.27 20.09
CA GLU A 396 34.06 -9.39 21.00
C GLU A 396 33.13 -10.45 20.39
N VAL A 397 32.10 -10.00 19.63
CA VAL A 397 31.21 -10.92 18.89
C VAL A 397 31.99 -11.68 17.81
N GLU A 398 32.83 -10.99 17.04
CA GLU A 398 33.70 -11.61 16.02
C GLU A 398 34.68 -12.61 16.64
N LYS A 399 35.29 -12.27 17.79
CA LYS A 399 36.15 -13.17 18.54
C LYS A 399 35.42 -14.43 19.02
N ALA A 400 34.16 -14.29 19.49
CA ALA A 400 33.34 -15.42 19.92
C ALA A 400 32.99 -16.37 18.76
N LEU A 401 32.97 -15.87 17.52
CA LEU A 401 32.70 -16.64 16.30
C LEU A 401 33.96 -17.09 15.53
N LYS A 402 35.15 -16.87 16.13
CA LYS A 402 36.41 -17.25 15.50
C LYS A 402 36.42 -18.74 15.12
N GLY A 403 36.82 -19.00 13.86
CA GLY A 403 36.91 -20.37 13.33
C GLY A 403 35.63 -20.86 12.62
N LEU A 404 34.55 -20.08 12.64
CA LEU A 404 33.34 -20.37 11.85
C LEU A 404 33.42 -19.73 10.48
N ASN A 405 32.88 -20.40 9.47
CA ASN A 405 32.83 -19.90 8.08
C ASN A 405 31.62 -18.94 7.90
N VAL A 406 31.71 -17.75 8.50
CA VAL A 406 30.67 -16.72 8.44
C VAL A 406 31.20 -15.43 7.83
N THR A 407 30.33 -14.66 7.19
CA THR A 407 30.64 -13.31 6.68
C THR A 407 30.18 -12.27 7.68
N PHE A 408 31.08 -11.42 8.16
CA PHE A 408 30.73 -10.33 9.06
C PHE A 408 30.35 -9.07 8.31
N VAL A 409 29.29 -8.40 8.74
CA VAL A 409 28.89 -7.08 8.25
C VAL A 409 28.59 -6.18 9.45
N HIS A 410 29.25 -5.03 9.50
CA HIS A 410 29.11 -4.09 10.61
C HIS A 410 27.96 -3.12 10.38
N ASN A 411 27.03 -3.02 11.33
CA ASN A 411 25.98 -2.03 11.37
C ASN A 411 26.44 -0.85 12.24
N ALA A 412 26.85 0.27 11.61
CA ALA A 412 27.27 1.48 12.33
C ALA A 412 26.09 2.14 13.07
N ASP A 413 24.85 1.98 12.54
CA ASP A 413 23.65 2.59 13.07
C ASP A 413 22.88 1.66 14.03
N PHE A 414 23.54 0.70 14.65
CA PHE A 414 22.93 -0.28 15.57
C PHE A 414 22.09 0.34 16.69
N ALA A 415 22.38 1.59 17.05
CA ALA A 415 21.66 2.33 18.09
C ALA A 415 20.26 2.78 17.66
N SER A 416 19.95 2.80 16.37
CA SER A 416 18.67 3.25 15.82
C SER A 416 17.56 2.16 15.85
N GLY A 417 17.87 0.94 16.32
CA GLY A 417 16.90 -0.14 16.51
C GLY A 417 17.11 -1.33 15.58
N LEU A 418 16.24 -2.35 15.73
CA LEU A 418 16.32 -3.63 15.03
C LEU A 418 16.29 -3.46 13.49
N ALA A 419 15.51 -2.51 12.98
CA ALA A 419 15.37 -2.25 11.55
C ALA A 419 16.72 -1.97 10.87
N SER A 420 17.64 -1.24 11.52
CA SER A 420 18.96 -0.95 10.95
C SER A 420 19.79 -2.22 10.75
N SER A 421 19.71 -3.16 11.69
CA SER A 421 20.42 -4.45 11.60
C SER A 421 19.83 -5.35 10.50
N VAL A 422 18.51 -5.35 10.34
CA VAL A 422 17.84 -6.06 9.25
C VAL A 422 18.30 -5.50 7.89
N LYS A 423 18.30 -4.17 7.72
CA LYS A 423 18.78 -3.51 6.49
C LYS A 423 20.22 -3.87 6.16
N THR A 424 21.10 -3.77 7.15
CA THR A 424 22.53 -4.09 6.97
C THR A 424 22.71 -5.55 6.54
N GLY A 425 21.98 -6.47 7.17
CA GLY A 425 22.03 -7.88 6.83
C GLY A 425 21.48 -8.20 5.45
N ILE A 426 20.31 -7.65 5.10
CA ILE A 426 19.69 -7.83 3.78
C ILE A 426 20.55 -7.22 2.67
N GLY A 427 21.17 -6.06 2.91
CA GLY A 427 22.08 -5.42 1.95
C GLY A 427 23.34 -6.25 1.62
N ALA A 428 23.71 -7.19 2.51
CA ALA A 428 24.85 -8.08 2.32
C ALA A 428 24.49 -9.44 1.69
N VAL A 429 23.20 -9.72 1.49
CA VAL A 429 22.76 -10.97 0.85
C VAL A 429 23.18 -10.99 -0.63
N PRO A 430 23.83 -12.05 -1.11
CA PRO A 430 24.24 -12.16 -2.51
C PRO A 430 23.07 -12.04 -3.48
N ASN A 431 23.34 -11.45 -4.65
CA ASN A 431 22.30 -11.21 -5.67
C ASN A 431 21.72 -12.50 -6.27
N ASP A 432 22.39 -13.62 -6.18
CA ASP A 432 21.93 -14.93 -6.64
C ASP A 432 21.11 -15.70 -5.59
N ALA A 433 20.99 -15.18 -4.36
CA ALA A 433 20.11 -15.75 -3.36
C ALA A 433 18.64 -15.47 -3.69
N ALA A 434 17.79 -16.49 -3.59
CA ALA A 434 16.34 -16.39 -3.79
C ALA A 434 15.62 -15.81 -2.57
N GLY A 435 16.26 -15.89 -1.38
CA GLY A 435 15.72 -15.39 -0.13
C GLY A 435 16.75 -15.33 0.98
N ALA A 436 16.34 -14.78 2.12
CA ALA A 436 17.13 -14.68 3.34
C ALA A 436 16.34 -15.12 4.57
N LEU A 437 16.94 -15.93 5.40
CA LEU A 437 16.44 -16.35 6.71
C LEU A 437 17.00 -15.40 7.77
N ILE A 438 16.16 -14.64 8.44
CA ILE A 438 16.57 -13.73 9.52
C ILE A 438 16.51 -14.46 10.85
N CYS A 439 17.67 -14.71 11.43
CA CYS A 439 17.87 -15.36 12.74
C CYS A 439 18.21 -14.30 13.80
N LEU A 440 17.63 -14.42 14.99
CA LEU A 440 18.00 -13.59 16.14
C LEU A 440 19.13 -14.28 16.90
N GLY A 441 20.23 -13.57 17.17
CA GLY A 441 21.43 -14.13 17.81
C GLY A 441 21.27 -14.52 19.29
N ASP A 442 20.13 -14.19 19.88
CA ASP A 442 19.71 -14.50 21.26
C ASP A 442 18.70 -15.66 21.38
N MET A 443 18.48 -16.40 20.28
CA MET A 443 17.60 -17.57 20.25
C MET A 443 18.39 -18.89 20.05
N PRO A 444 19.16 -19.32 21.04
CA PRO A 444 20.12 -20.44 20.89
C PRO A 444 19.47 -21.82 20.74
N LEU A 445 18.15 -21.93 20.95
CA LEU A 445 17.42 -23.19 20.87
C LEU A 445 16.89 -23.50 19.46
N ILE A 446 17.19 -22.62 18.48
CA ILE A 446 16.89 -22.87 17.08
C ILE A 446 17.85 -23.93 16.56
N GLU A 447 17.32 -25.02 16.01
CA GLU A 447 18.08 -26.12 15.46
C GLU A 447 18.18 -26.08 13.93
N ALA A 448 19.25 -26.62 13.38
CA ALA A 448 19.46 -26.70 11.92
C ALA A 448 18.29 -27.38 11.18
N ARG A 449 17.69 -28.40 11.77
CA ARG A 449 16.51 -29.09 11.22
C ARG A 449 15.28 -28.16 11.07
N LEU A 450 15.11 -27.19 11.97
CA LEU A 450 14.04 -26.20 11.84
C LEU A 450 14.32 -25.28 10.66
N ILE A 451 15.55 -24.79 10.54
CA ILE A 451 15.99 -23.96 9.40
C ILE A 451 15.75 -24.70 8.09
N ASP A 452 16.10 -25.97 8.01
CA ASP A 452 15.89 -26.80 6.82
C ASP A 452 14.41 -27.01 6.49
N ARG A 453 13.54 -27.14 7.51
CA ARG A 453 12.09 -27.21 7.30
C ARG A 453 11.51 -25.91 6.75
N LEU A 454 11.98 -24.76 7.25
CA LEU A 454 11.58 -23.45 6.71
C LEU A 454 12.03 -23.28 5.26
N ILE A 455 13.28 -23.67 4.94
CA ILE A 455 13.78 -23.67 3.57
C ILE A 455 12.96 -24.62 2.68
N GLY A 456 12.59 -25.81 3.19
CA GLY A 456 11.72 -26.75 2.48
C GLY A 456 10.31 -26.22 2.20
N GLY A 457 9.79 -25.31 3.05
CA GLY A 457 8.53 -24.61 2.85
C GLY A 457 8.60 -23.44 1.86
N PHE A 458 9.80 -23.01 1.49
CA PHE A 458 10.02 -21.85 0.63
C PHE A 458 9.94 -22.23 -0.84
N SER A 459 8.99 -21.65 -1.56
CA SER A 459 8.77 -21.89 -3.00
C SER A 459 8.26 -20.62 -3.68
N PRO A 460 9.17 -19.71 -4.07
CA PRO A 460 8.78 -18.43 -4.69
C PRO A 460 7.90 -18.58 -5.94
N GLN A 461 8.11 -19.64 -6.71
CA GLN A 461 7.34 -19.93 -7.91
C GLN A 461 5.90 -20.35 -7.62
N ARG A 462 5.61 -20.83 -6.40
CA ARG A 462 4.28 -21.26 -5.95
C ARG A 462 3.62 -20.27 -4.99
N GLY A 463 4.19 -19.06 -4.83
CA GLY A 463 3.65 -18.04 -3.95
C GLY A 463 4.01 -18.23 -2.46
N SER A 464 4.83 -19.22 -2.09
CA SER A 464 5.37 -19.39 -0.74
C SER A 464 6.60 -18.49 -0.57
N LEU A 465 6.37 -17.24 -0.15
CA LEU A 465 7.39 -16.18 -0.19
C LEU A 465 7.89 -15.75 1.18
N ILE A 466 7.08 -15.95 2.22
CA ILE A 466 7.44 -15.70 3.61
C ILE A 466 7.16 -17.01 4.35
N VAL A 467 8.17 -17.58 5.02
CA VAL A 467 7.99 -18.82 5.77
C VAL A 467 8.29 -18.57 7.24
N VAL A 468 7.34 -18.92 8.11
CA VAL A 468 7.41 -18.69 9.55
C VAL A 468 7.14 -19.97 10.32
N PRO A 469 7.86 -20.23 11.44
CA PRO A 469 7.51 -21.32 12.34
C PRO A 469 6.26 -20.95 13.15
N THR A 470 5.38 -21.92 13.40
CA THR A 470 4.17 -21.71 14.21
C THR A 470 3.99 -22.81 15.25
N CYS A 471 3.52 -22.44 16.44
CA CYS A 471 3.07 -23.35 17.49
C CYS A 471 1.83 -22.74 18.15
N ASP A 472 0.75 -23.51 18.29
CA ASP A 472 -0.52 -23.07 18.90
C ASP A 472 -1.05 -21.75 18.34
N GLY A 473 -0.89 -21.53 17.04
CA GLY A 473 -1.31 -20.30 16.33
C GLY A 473 -0.45 -19.06 16.60
N ARG A 474 0.68 -19.21 17.30
CA ARG A 474 1.68 -18.15 17.47
C ARG A 474 2.77 -18.30 16.42
N ARG A 475 3.14 -17.19 15.77
CA ARG A 475 4.26 -17.11 14.83
C ARG A 475 5.54 -16.80 15.57
N GLY A 476 6.63 -17.52 15.25
CA GLY A 476 7.96 -17.41 15.87
C GLY A 476 9.05 -16.95 14.91
N ASN A 477 10.30 -17.16 15.32
CA ASN A 477 11.52 -16.95 14.56
C ASN A 477 12.27 -18.28 14.38
N PRO A 478 13.16 -18.38 13.37
CA PRO A 478 13.54 -17.38 12.35
C PRO A 478 12.49 -17.24 11.26
N VAL A 479 12.50 -16.10 10.56
CA VAL A 479 11.60 -15.84 9.44
C VAL A 479 12.39 -15.84 8.13
N LEU A 480 11.92 -16.62 7.15
CA LEU A 480 12.50 -16.67 5.81
C LEU A 480 11.72 -15.72 4.89
N TRP A 481 12.44 -14.85 4.21
CA TRP A 481 11.91 -13.83 3.31
C TRP A 481 12.40 -14.05 1.90
N SER A 482 11.51 -14.07 0.93
CA SER A 482 11.87 -14.00 -0.48
C SER A 482 12.58 -12.69 -0.82
N LYS A 483 13.50 -12.74 -1.77
CA LYS A 483 14.18 -11.55 -2.33
C LYS A 483 13.19 -10.46 -2.76
N ARG A 484 11.96 -10.81 -3.12
CA ARG A 484 10.89 -9.86 -3.47
C ARG A 484 10.57 -8.85 -2.36
N PHE A 485 10.76 -9.23 -1.11
CA PHE A 485 10.52 -8.38 0.06
C PHE A 485 11.73 -7.57 0.51
N PHE A 486 12.89 -7.72 -0.14
CA PHE A 486 14.09 -7.01 0.30
C PHE A 486 13.92 -5.50 0.22
N GLY A 487 13.20 -4.98 -0.79
CA GLY A 487 12.88 -3.55 -0.89
C GLY A 487 12.07 -3.04 0.30
N GLU A 488 11.05 -3.78 0.74
CA GLU A 488 10.22 -3.42 1.90
C GLU A 488 11.01 -3.55 3.21
N LEU A 489 11.82 -4.60 3.36
CA LEU A 489 12.72 -4.75 4.51
C LEU A 489 13.76 -3.61 4.60
N MET A 490 14.24 -3.12 3.46
CA MET A 490 15.11 -1.93 3.40
C MET A 490 14.37 -0.63 3.75
N GLY A 491 13.04 -0.60 3.66
CA GLY A 491 12.18 0.51 4.06
C GLY A 491 11.88 0.58 5.56
N LEU A 492 12.18 -0.45 6.37
CA LEU A 492 11.88 -0.50 7.80
C LEU A 492 12.54 0.66 8.57
N SER A 493 11.95 1.09 9.69
CA SER A 493 12.51 2.13 10.56
C SER A 493 12.23 1.85 12.04
N GLY A 494 13.14 2.30 12.94
CA GLY A 494 13.00 2.17 14.39
C GLY A 494 13.23 0.73 14.90
N ASP A 495 12.64 0.43 16.05
CA ASP A 495 12.77 -0.88 16.73
C ASP A 495 11.68 -1.88 16.28
N ILE A 496 11.32 -1.84 14.99
CA ILE A 496 10.29 -2.68 14.40
C ILE A 496 10.96 -3.72 13.51
N GLY A 497 10.68 -4.99 13.79
CA GLY A 497 10.99 -6.11 12.89
C GLY A 497 9.96 -6.24 11.77
N GLY A 498 10.14 -7.19 10.87
CA GLY A 498 9.25 -7.44 9.73
C GLY A 498 7.83 -7.95 10.07
N ARG A 499 7.42 -7.97 11.34
CA ARG A 499 6.15 -8.58 11.77
C ARG A 499 4.92 -7.95 11.08
N HIS A 500 4.89 -6.64 10.91
CA HIS A 500 3.80 -5.95 10.22
C HIS A 500 3.74 -6.32 8.72
N LEU A 501 4.88 -6.61 8.07
CA LEU A 501 4.92 -7.09 6.69
C LEU A 501 4.30 -8.48 6.58
N ILE A 502 4.53 -9.36 7.57
CA ILE A 502 3.92 -10.70 7.63
C ILE A 502 2.38 -10.58 7.69
N ASP A 503 1.87 -9.63 8.48
CA ASP A 503 0.43 -9.42 8.61
C ASP A 503 -0.16 -8.74 7.36
N HIS A 504 0.60 -7.87 6.72
CA HIS A 504 0.21 -7.17 5.49
C HIS A 504 0.14 -8.12 4.29
N HIS A 505 1.07 -9.07 4.18
CA HIS A 505 1.19 -10.05 3.10
C HIS A 505 0.80 -11.46 3.54
N SER A 506 -0.29 -11.58 4.28
CA SER A 506 -0.73 -12.87 4.85
C SER A 506 -0.95 -13.97 3.81
N GLU A 507 -1.26 -13.61 2.57
CA GLU A 507 -1.42 -14.52 1.42
C GLU A 507 -0.08 -15.11 0.92
N ALA A 508 1.04 -14.45 1.22
CA ALA A 508 2.40 -14.88 0.86
C ALA A 508 3.04 -15.75 1.96
N VAL A 509 2.36 -15.89 3.11
CA VAL A 509 2.90 -16.54 4.31
C VAL A 509 2.58 -18.02 4.32
N VAL A 510 3.62 -18.84 4.47
CA VAL A 510 3.50 -20.26 4.78
C VAL A 510 3.91 -20.48 6.23
N GLU A 511 3.01 -21.08 6.99
CA GLU A 511 3.24 -21.45 8.38
C GLU A 511 3.76 -22.90 8.46
N VAL A 512 4.91 -23.08 9.09
CA VAL A 512 5.52 -24.39 9.34
C VAL A 512 5.26 -24.76 10.79
N PRO A 513 4.38 -25.73 11.08
CA PRO A 513 4.13 -26.16 12.45
C PRO A 513 5.40 -26.71 13.11
N VAL A 514 5.70 -26.30 14.34
CA VAL A 514 6.86 -26.76 15.10
C VAL A 514 6.43 -27.19 16.49
N GLU A 515 7.16 -28.14 17.06
CA GLU A 515 6.98 -28.59 18.43
C GLU A 515 8.00 -27.90 19.34
N GLY A 516 7.60 -27.62 20.57
CA GLY A 516 8.47 -27.02 21.60
C GLY A 516 8.63 -25.50 21.46
N ASN A 517 9.40 -24.89 22.36
CA ASN A 517 9.51 -23.44 22.53
C ASN A 517 10.73 -22.81 21.83
N GLY A 518 11.58 -23.59 21.14
CA GLY A 518 12.85 -23.08 20.58
C GLY A 518 12.68 -21.89 19.62
N ALA A 519 11.61 -21.87 18.84
CA ALA A 519 11.29 -20.80 17.89
C ALA A 519 10.60 -19.57 18.52
N PHE A 520 10.35 -19.59 19.85
CA PHE A 520 9.55 -18.57 20.56
C PHE A 520 10.26 -18.00 21.79
N LEU A 521 11.45 -18.53 22.12
CA LEU A 521 12.19 -18.15 23.31
C LEU A 521 13.46 -17.37 22.94
N ASP A 522 13.43 -16.09 23.23
CA ASP A 522 14.57 -15.18 23.21
C ASP A 522 15.13 -14.99 24.62
N ILE A 523 16.44 -14.95 24.74
CA ILE A 523 17.13 -14.77 26.04
C ILE A 523 17.38 -13.27 26.24
N ASP A 524 16.39 -12.57 26.80
CA ASP A 524 16.42 -11.12 27.01
C ASP A 524 16.87 -10.70 28.41
N THR A 525 16.79 -11.59 29.40
CA THR A 525 17.12 -11.30 30.81
C THR A 525 17.96 -12.42 31.45
N PRO A 526 18.75 -12.10 32.52
CA PRO A 526 19.50 -13.12 33.27
C PRO A 526 18.62 -14.24 33.79
N GLN A 527 17.38 -13.93 34.21
CA GLN A 527 16.45 -14.92 34.76
C GLN A 527 16.04 -15.96 33.71
N VAL A 528 15.77 -15.50 32.46
CA VAL A 528 15.46 -16.40 31.34
C VAL A 528 16.65 -17.30 31.03
N LEU A 529 17.87 -16.74 31.04
CA LEU A 529 19.11 -17.51 30.83
C LEU A 529 19.26 -18.60 31.85
N GLU A 530 19.07 -18.32 33.14
CA GLU A 530 19.14 -19.32 34.22
C GLU A 530 18.12 -20.46 34.05
N VAL A 531 16.88 -20.14 33.67
CA VAL A 531 15.84 -21.14 33.42
C VAL A 531 16.25 -22.06 32.27
N VAL A 532 16.77 -21.51 31.18
CA VAL A 532 17.23 -22.30 30.02
C VAL A 532 18.45 -23.15 30.37
N GLN A 533 19.40 -22.61 31.14
CA GLN A 533 20.58 -23.38 31.63
C GLN A 533 20.17 -24.56 32.48
N ARG A 534 19.22 -24.39 33.41
CA ARG A 534 18.70 -25.49 34.26
C ARG A 534 18.00 -26.55 33.40
N ALA A 535 17.18 -26.17 32.46
CA ALA A 535 16.49 -27.10 31.55
C ALA A 535 17.48 -27.89 30.69
N ALA A 536 18.52 -27.26 30.17
CA ALA A 536 19.58 -27.92 29.40
C ALA A 536 20.40 -28.92 30.26
N ALA A 537 20.69 -28.58 31.52
CA ALA A 537 21.37 -29.45 32.44
C ALA A 537 20.55 -30.72 32.80
N THR A 538 19.23 -30.58 32.96
CA THR A 538 18.33 -31.70 33.26
C THR A 538 18.20 -32.65 32.07
N ALA A 539 18.11 -32.13 30.83
CA ALA A 539 18.05 -32.93 29.61
C ALA A 539 19.34 -33.73 29.34
N SER A 540 20.49 -33.25 29.83
CA SER A 540 21.79 -33.95 29.71
C SER A 540 21.91 -35.13 30.65
N VAL A 541 21.14 -35.18 31.74
CA VAL A 541 21.18 -36.26 32.76
C VAL A 541 20.27 -37.44 32.38
N GLU A 542 19.25 -37.22 31.55
CA GLU A 542 18.28 -38.25 31.16
C GLU A 542 18.67 -39.09 29.93
N SER A 543 19.80 -38.81 29.28
CA SER A 543 20.28 -39.60 28.13
C SER A 543 21.14 -40.77 28.65
N PRO A 544 20.67 -42.04 28.64
CA PRO A 544 21.51 -43.18 29.03
C PRO A 544 22.64 -43.38 28.01
N PRO A 545 23.84 -43.80 28.45
CA PRO A 545 24.96 -44.03 27.55
C PRO A 545 24.62 -45.14 26.54
N LEU A 546 24.80 -44.86 25.27
CA LEU A 546 24.71 -45.83 24.19
C LEU A 546 25.69 -47.00 24.50
N ARG A 547 25.17 -48.16 24.82
CA ARG A 547 26.00 -49.40 24.91
C ARG A 547 26.54 -49.71 23.52
N PRO A 548 27.84 -50.07 23.40
CA PRO A 548 28.40 -50.54 22.13
C PRO A 548 27.71 -51.85 21.73
N ARG A 549 27.20 -51.92 20.50
CA ARG A 549 26.69 -53.17 19.92
C ARG A 549 27.86 -54.16 19.82
N GLN A 550 27.73 -55.29 20.51
CA GLN A 550 28.56 -56.48 20.26
C GLN A 550 28.12 -57.11 18.93
N PRO A 551 29.03 -57.59 18.09
CA PRO A 551 28.71 -58.34 16.90
C PRO A 551 28.10 -59.70 17.30
N SER A 552 26.83 -59.94 16.97
CA SER A 552 26.21 -61.26 17.11
C SER A 552 26.29 -62.01 15.80
N ASP A 553 26.74 -63.24 15.95
CA ASP A 553 26.90 -64.34 15.01
C ASP A 553 25.76 -64.45 13.97
N ALA A 554 26.17 -64.77 12.74
CA ALA A 554 25.28 -65.24 11.69
C ALA A 554 24.86 -66.67 11.96
N PRO A 555 23.58 -67.06 11.73
CA PRO A 555 23.22 -68.45 11.59
C PRO A 555 23.33 -68.87 10.11
N GLY A 556 23.77 -70.11 9.93
CA GLY A 556 23.95 -70.82 8.70
C GLY A 556 22.69 -71.13 7.86
#